data_57593e5dc366f24d56e390bda03b7770
#
_entry.id   57593e5dc366f24d56e390bda03b7770
#
_cell.length_a   1.000
_cell.length_b   1.000
_cell.length_c   1.000
_cell.angle_alpha   90.00
_cell.angle_beta   90.00
_cell.angle_gamma   90.00
#
_symmetry.space_group_name_H-M   'P 1'
#
loop_
_entity.id
_entity.type
_entity.pdbx_description
1 polymer ?
#
loop_
_entity_poly.entity_id
_entity_poly.type
_entity_poly.pdbx_seq_one_letter_code
_entity_poly.pdbx_strand_id
1 'polypeptide(L)'
;MTHLATYVGLTDHSEKTLADSLRAIAEGHAQTPDVFHACYTLAGFSDEHRRLLAPVVDRYGEQHTGDDVEEPERLHANGLAQARSGEIGLLRDLQDLHVLATLVSTTWTVIAQGAQGLRDRQLLTVATDASTGTSRQLTWLTTRMKAAAPQALIVDPPIRRP
;
A
#
# COMPACT_ATOMS: atom_id res chain seq x y z
N MET A 1 -9.69 -25.79 6.57
CA MET A 1 -8.85 -24.60 6.31
C MET A 1 -9.63 -23.59 5.51
N THR A 2 -9.63 -22.37 5.92
CA THR A 2 -10.34 -21.32 5.20
C THR A 2 -9.35 -20.53 4.35
N HIS A 3 -9.70 -20.17 3.13
CA HIS A 3 -8.91 -19.26 2.31
C HIS A 3 -8.69 -17.89 2.97
N LEU A 4 -9.48 -17.57 4.00
CA LEU A 4 -9.30 -16.35 4.78
C LEU A 4 -7.93 -16.30 5.47
N ALA A 5 -7.41 -17.43 5.96
CA ALA A 5 -6.08 -17.49 6.55
C ALA A 5 -5.00 -17.05 5.55
N THR A 6 -5.13 -17.49 4.30
CA THR A 6 -4.23 -17.07 3.21
C THR A 6 -4.31 -15.56 2.99
N TYR A 7 -5.52 -15.00 2.90
CA TYR A 7 -5.71 -13.56 2.70
C TYR A 7 -5.18 -12.72 3.87
N VAL A 8 -5.29 -13.19 5.10
CA VAL A 8 -4.70 -12.53 6.27
C VAL A 8 -3.18 -12.44 6.15
N GLY A 9 -2.52 -13.54 5.80
CA GLY A 9 -1.07 -13.56 5.57
C GLY A 9 -0.63 -12.69 4.39
N LEU A 10 -1.38 -12.74 3.29
CA LEU A 10 -1.14 -11.88 2.11
C LEU A 10 -1.27 -10.40 2.43
N THR A 11 -2.25 -10.05 3.25
CA THR A 11 -2.48 -8.66 3.64
C THR A 11 -1.33 -8.12 4.49
N ASP A 12 -0.83 -8.89 5.44
CA ASP A 12 0.35 -8.48 6.21
C ASP A 12 1.54 -8.22 5.28
N HIS A 13 1.78 -9.11 4.33
CA HIS A 13 2.84 -8.94 3.34
C HIS A 13 2.59 -7.73 2.43
N SER A 14 1.37 -7.52 1.94
CA SER A 14 1.03 -6.39 1.07
C SER A 14 1.17 -5.05 1.78
N GLU A 15 0.80 -4.96 3.05
CA GLU A 15 1.01 -3.78 3.87
C GLU A 15 2.50 -3.48 4.09
N LYS A 16 3.31 -4.52 4.29
CA LYS A 16 4.76 -4.38 4.36
C LYS A 16 5.32 -3.84 3.05
N THR A 17 4.92 -4.40 1.93
CA THR A 17 5.34 -3.98 0.59
C THR A 17 4.95 -2.52 0.34
N LEU A 18 3.74 -2.11 0.73
CA LEU A 18 3.30 -0.72 0.61
C LEU A 18 4.14 0.21 1.48
N ALA A 19 4.39 -0.14 2.73
CA ALA A 19 5.22 0.67 3.63
C ALA A 19 6.65 0.83 3.10
N ASP A 20 7.27 -0.25 2.67
CA ASP A 20 8.63 -0.24 2.13
C ASP A 20 8.69 0.59 0.83
N SER A 21 7.67 0.47 -0.03
CA SER A 21 7.56 1.24 -1.28
C SER A 21 7.38 2.74 -1.02
N LEU A 22 6.54 3.11 -0.06
CA LEU A 22 6.35 4.50 0.34
C LEU A 22 7.66 5.12 0.86
N ARG A 23 8.43 4.38 1.64
CA ARG A 23 9.73 4.84 2.12
C ARG A 23 10.76 4.96 1.00
N ALA A 24 10.80 4.01 0.08
CA ALA A 24 11.69 4.07 -1.08
C ALA A 24 11.41 5.30 -1.95
N ILE A 25 10.14 5.61 -2.18
CA ILE A 25 9.73 6.81 -2.92
C ILE A 25 10.06 8.08 -2.16
N ALA A 26 9.86 8.12 -0.84
CA ALA A 26 10.26 9.24 0.00
C ALA A 26 11.75 9.55 -0.16
N GLU A 27 12.60 8.54 -0.01
CA GLU A 27 14.05 8.70 -0.13
C GLU A 27 14.49 9.14 -1.53
N GLY A 28 13.87 8.60 -2.57
CA GLY A 28 14.18 8.97 -3.96
C GLY A 28 13.72 10.38 -4.35
N HIS A 29 12.77 10.95 -3.61
CA HIS A 29 12.24 12.30 -3.82
C HIS A 29 12.48 13.21 -2.61
N ALA A 30 13.61 13.03 -1.93
CA ALA A 30 13.97 13.78 -0.72
C ALA A 30 14.06 15.30 -0.95
N GLN A 31 14.26 15.75 -2.18
CA GLN A 31 14.24 17.17 -2.57
C GLN A 31 12.83 17.77 -2.66
N THR A 32 11.80 16.95 -2.51
CA THR A 32 10.40 17.36 -2.51
C THR A 32 9.83 17.12 -1.12
N PRO A 33 9.90 18.11 -0.20
CA PRO A 33 9.68 17.89 1.23
C PRO A 33 8.29 17.34 1.58
N ASP A 34 7.25 17.77 0.88
CA ASP A 34 5.88 17.31 1.10
C ASP A 34 5.73 15.83 0.76
N VAL A 35 6.34 15.36 -0.33
CA VAL A 35 6.36 13.95 -0.71
C VAL A 35 7.16 13.14 0.30
N PHE A 36 8.35 13.61 0.66
CA PHE A 36 9.21 12.93 1.63
C PHE A 36 8.47 12.69 2.97
N HIS A 37 7.95 13.74 3.57
CA HIS A 37 7.30 13.64 4.87
C HIS A 37 5.98 12.88 4.82
N ALA A 38 5.16 13.13 3.80
CA ALA A 38 3.87 12.45 3.67
C ALA A 38 4.05 10.94 3.43
N CYS A 39 4.95 10.52 2.56
CA CYS A 39 5.19 9.10 2.31
C CYS A 39 5.66 8.37 3.58
N TYR A 40 6.50 8.98 4.40
CA TYR A 40 6.86 8.41 5.70
C TYR A 40 5.67 8.30 6.65
N THR A 41 4.84 9.33 6.71
CA THR A 41 3.60 9.31 7.52
C THR A 41 2.65 8.20 7.06
N LEU A 42 2.44 8.08 5.75
CA LEU A 42 1.57 7.05 5.18
C LEU A 42 2.13 5.64 5.37
N ALA A 43 3.46 5.46 5.30
CA ALA A 43 4.10 4.20 5.63
C ALA A 43 3.84 3.80 7.08
N GLY A 44 3.81 4.76 7.99
CA GLY A 44 3.43 4.55 9.38
C GLY A 44 2.01 4.01 9.56
N PHE A 45 1.08 4.38 8.69
CA PHE A 45 -0.27 3.79 8.71
C PHE A 45 -0.23 2.30 8.38
N SER A 46 0.50 1.90 7.36
CA SER A 46 0.68 0.49 7.02
C SER A 46 1.37 -0.30 8.14
N ASP A 47 2.37 0.26 8.78
CA ASP A 47 3.00 -0.37 9.95
C ASP A 47 2.02 -0.57 11.10
N GLU A 48 1.17 0.41 11.37
CA GLU A 48 0.12 0.30 12.38
C GLU A 48 -0.92 -0.76 12.02
N HIS A 49 -1.34 -0.85 10.76
CA HIS A 49 -2.23 -1.91 10.31
C HIS A 49 -1.63 -3.29 10.55
N ARG A 50 -0.34 -3.46 10.27
CA ARG A 50 0.38 -4.71 10.54
C ARG A 50 0.47 -5.02 12.03
N ARG A 51 0.72 -4.00 12.85
CA ARG A 51 0.77 -4.16 14.31
C ARG A 51 -0.58 -4.65 14.85
N LEU A 52 -1.67 -4.07 14.37
CA LEU A 52 -3.03 -4.48 14.76
C LEU A 52 -3.39 -5.87 14.23
N LEU A 53 -2.87 -6.23 13.07
CA LEU A 53 -3.12 -7.53 12.43
C LEU A 53 -2.29 -8.67 13.05
N ALA A 54 -1.14 -8.38 13.64
CA ALA A 54 -0.19 -9.38 14.12
C ALA A 54 -0.82 -10.47 15.00
N PRO A 55 -1.67 -10.16 16.02
CA PRO A 55 -2.32 -11.20 16.82
C PRO A 55 -3.27 -12.08 16.00
N VAL A 56 -3.84 -11.54 14.93
CA VAL A 56 -4.73 -12.28 14.03
C VAL A 56 -3.92 -13.17 13.11
N VAL A 57 -2.80 -12.67 12.58
CA VAL A 57 -1.85 -13.47 11.78
C VAL A 57 -1.38 -14.68 12.59
N ASP A 58 -0.98 -14.49 13.85
CA ASP A 58 -0.55 -15.58 14.72
C ASP A 58 -1.65 -16.62 14.91
N ARG A 59 -2.88 -16.18 15.12
CA ARG A 59 -4.04 -17.07 15.30
C ARG A 59 -4.40 -17.86 14.03
N TYR A 60 -4.24 -17.26 12.85
CA TYR A 60 -4.51 -17.90 11.57
C TYR A 60 -3.27 -18.61 11.00
N GLY A 61 -2.07 -18.17 11.34
CA GLY A 61 -0.82 -18.61 10.72
C GLY A 61 -0.44 -20.05 11.01
N GLU A 62 -0.80 -20.59 12.15
CA GLU A 62 -0.59 -22.00 12.52
C GLU A 62 -1.33 -22.98 11.58
N GLN A 63 -2.27 -22.49 10.80
CA GLN A 63 -3.06 -23.26 9.85
C GLN A 63 -2.51 -23.20 8.42
N HIS A 64 -1.41 -22.50 8.20
CA HIS A 64 -0.92 -22.15 6.86
C HIS A 64 0.21 -23.08 6.39
N THR A 65 -0.07 -24.37 6.31
CA THR A 65 0.87 -25.37 5.78
C THR A 65 0.38 -26.04 4.49
N GLY A 66 -0.32 -25.31 3.62
CA GLY A 66 -0.85 -25.88 2.40
C GLY A 66 -0.40 -25.13 1.15
N ASP A 67 0.30 -25.86 0.27
CA ASP A 67 0.90 -25.41 -0.99
C ASP A 67 -0.11 -25.08 -2.11
N ASP A 68 -1.42 -25.01 -1.86
CA ASP A 68 -2.43 -25.12 -2.91
C ASP A 68 -3.27 -23.86 -3.18
N VAL A 69 -2.86 -22.70 -2.74
CA VAL A 69 -3.58 -21.48 -3.11
C VAL A 69 -2.72 -20.68 -4.08
N GLU A 70 -3.07 -20.73 -5.36
CA GLU A 70 -2.56 -19.76 -6.33
C GLU A 70 -2.91 -18.36 -5.83
N GLU A 71 -1.87 -17.66 -5.41
CA GLU A 71 -2.00 -16.27 -5.04
C GLU A 71 -2.40 -15.47 -6.28
N PRO A 72 -3.34 -14.53 -6.18
CA PRO A 72 -3.56 -13.62 -7.28
C PRO A 72 -2.22 -12.97 -7.65
N GLU A 73 -1.73 -13.24 -8.85
CA GLU A 73 -0.39 -12.81 -9.32
C GLU A 73 -0.06 -11.34 -9.04
N ARG A 74 -1.08 -10.51 -8.93
CA ARG A 74 -0.94 -9.07 -8.68
C ARG A 74 -0.88 -8.71 -7.19
N LEU A 75 -1.27 -9.59 -6.27
CA LEU A 75 -1.12 -9.37 -4.83
C LEU A 75 0.34 -9.44 -4.38
N HIS A 76 1.20 -10.03 -5.21
CA HIS A 76 2.63 -10.04 -5.04
C HIS A 76 3.32 -9.07 -6.00
N ALA A 77 2.66 -7.99 -6.35
CA ALA A 77 3.38 -6.92 -7.02
C ALA A 77 4.65 -6.62 -6.22
N ASN A 78 5.79 -6.90 -6.82
CA ASN A 78 7.05 -6.46 -6.26
C ASN A 78 6.91 -4.96 -6.03
N GLY A 79 7.06 -4.55 -4.77
CA GLY A 79 6.96 -3.14 -4.43
C GLY A 79 7.99 -2.31 -5.17
N LEU A 80 7.89 -1.02 -5.04
CA LEU A 80 8.82 -0.08 -5.64
C LEU A 80 10.12 -0.09 -4.83
N ALA A 81 11.15 -0.71 -5.38
CA ALA A 81 12.48 -0.76 -4.76
C ALA A 81 13.28 0.53 -5.00
N GLN A 82 13.00 1.23 -6.09
CA GLN A 82 13.71 2.44 -6.51
C GLN A 82 12.75 3.49 -7.05
N ALA A 83 12.98 4.75 -6.67
CA ALA A 83 12.29 5.89 -7.23
C ALA A 83 12.87 6.25 -8.60
N ARG A 84 12.00 6.74 -9.46
CA ARG A 84 12.39 7.39 -10.72
C ARG A 84 12.84 8.83 -10.44
N SER A 85 13.55 9.43 -11.37
CA SER A 85 14.01 10.80 -11.24
C SER A 85 13.10 11.80 -11.99
N GLY A 86 13.12 13.06 -11.54
CA GLY A 86 12.41 14.16 -12.17
C GLY A 86 10.91 14.17 -11.91
N GLU A 87 10.23 15.15 -12.49
CA GLU A 87 8.79 15.35 -12.26
C GLU A 87 7.92 14.25 -12.89
N ILE A 88 8.27 13.78 -14.08
CA ILE A 88 7.63 12.63 -14.71
C ILE A 88 7.85 11.37 -13.86
N GLY A 89 9.07 11.19 -13.33
CA GLY A 89 9.38 10.08 -12.44
C GLY A 89 8.55 10.12 -11.17
N LEU A 90 8.42 11.28 -10.55
CA LEU A 90 7.55 11.46 -9.38
C LEU A 90 6.09 11.11 -9.69
N LEU A 91 5.54 11.62 -10.79
CA LEU A 91 4.17 11.32 -11.18
C LEU A 91 3.94 9.82 -11.36
N ARG A 92 4.86 9.13 -12.04
CA ARG A 92 4.78 7.67 -12.23
C ARG A 92 4.91 6.89 -10.92
N ASP A 93 5.80 7.31 -10.03
CA ASP A 93 5.96 6.71 -8.73
C ASP A 93 4.69 6.86 -7.87
N LEU A 94 4.06 8.03 -7.90
CA LEU A 94 2.78 8.26 -7.22
C LEU A 94 1.65 7.39 -7.80
N GLN A 95 1.62 7.19 -9.12
CA GLN A 95 0.65 6.28 -9.75
C GLN A 95 0.86 4.83 -9.31
N ASP A 96 2.10 4.36 -9.29
CA ASP A 96 2.42 2.99 -8.86
C ASP A 96 2.07 2.79 -7.39
N LEU A 97 2.36 3.77 -6.52
CA LEU A 97 1.94 3.73 -5.12
C LEU A 97 0.42 3.68 -4.98
N HIS A 98 -0.31 4.44 -5.80
CA HIS A 98 -1.77 4.44 -5.79
C HIS A 98 -2.34 3.07 -6.19
N VAL A 99 -1.78 2.45 -7.22
CA VAL A 99 -2.18 1.10 -7.64
C VAL A 99 -1.94 0.09 -6.52
N LEU A 100 -0.78 0.15 -5.87
CA LEU A 100 -0.43 -0.73 -4.76
C LEU A 100 -1.36 -0.51 -3.55
N ALA A 101 -1.63 0.74 -3.18
CA ALA A 101 -2.55 1.07 -2.09
C ALA A 101 -4.01 0.65 -2.41
N THR A 102 -4.41 0.73 -3.69
CA THR A 102 -5.72 0.25 -4.13
C THR A 102 -5.83 -1.26 -3.98
N LEU A 103 -4.77 -1.99 -4.31
CA LEU A 103 -4.72 -3.43 -4.09
C LEU A 103 -4.90 -3.78 -2.61
N VAL A 104 -4.17 -3.11 -1.74
CA VAL A 104 -4.30 -3.27 -0.28
C VAL A 104 -5.73 -2.95 0.18
N SER A 105 -6.33 -1.88 -0.32
CA SER A 105 -7.71 -1.48 -0.01
C SER A 105 -8.73 -2.57 -0.39
N THR A 106 -8.62 -3.13 -1.59
CA THR A 106 -9.53 -4.20 -2.03
C THR A 106 -9.36 -5.46 -1.20
N THR A 107 -8.15 -5.77 -0.79
CA THR A 107 -7.85 -6.92 0.07
C THR A 107 -8.51 -6.77 1.44
N TRP A 108 -8.42 -5.58 2.06
CA TRP A 108 -9.13 -5.30 3.31
C TRP A 108 -10.66 -5.41 3.17
N THR A 109 -11.21 -4.98 2.03
CA THR A 109 -12.63 -5.13 1.74
C THR A 109 -13.06 -6.61 1.73
N VAL A 110 -12.29 -7.45 1.07
CA VAL A 110 -12.54 -8.90 1.01
C VAL A 110 -12.43 -9.53 2.39
N ILE A 111 -11.39 -9.18 3.16
CA ILE A 111 -11.18 -9.67 4.52
C ILE A 111 -12.32 -9.26 5.44
N ALA A 112 -12.79 -8.01 5.37
CA ALA A 112 -13.91 -7.55 6.19
C ALA A 112 -15.17 -8.38 5.96
N GLN A 113 -15.48 -8.73 4.71
CA GLN A 113 -16.63 -9.57 4.38
C GLN A 113 -16.42 -11.01 4.89
N GLY A 114 -15.23 -11.56 4.75
CA GLY A 114 -14.90 -12.88 5.31
C GLY A 114 -15.02 -12.91 6.83
N ALA A 115 -14.52 -11.89 7.52
CA ALA A 115 -14.62 -11.74 8.96
C ALA A 115 -16.09 -11.66 9.45
N GLN A 116 -16.93 -10.93 8.72
CA GLN A 116 -18.38 -10.90 8.99
C GLN A 116 -19.01 -12.28 8.85
N GLY A 117 -18.69 -12.99 7.78
CA GLY A 117 -19.20 -14.34 7.53
C GLY A 117 -18.84 -15.34 8.62
N LEU A 118 -17.62 -15.26 9.15
CA LEU A 118 -17.14 -16.08 10.26
C LEU A 118 -17.48 -15.52 11.65
N ARG A 119 -18.07 -14.34 11.73
CA ARG A 119 -18.33 -13.61 12.99
C ARG A 119 -17.06 -13.35 13.80
N ASP A 120 -15.93 -13.18 13.11
CA ASP A 120 -14.64 -12.83 13.71
C ASP A 120 -14.57 -11.34 14.00
N ARG A 121 -14.97 -10.96 15.21
CA ARG A 121 -15.05 -9.54 15.60
C ARG A 121 -13.68 -8.87 15.67
N GLN A 122 -12.66 -9.60 16.09
CA GLN A 122 -11.30 -9.06 16.19
C GLN A 122 -10.79 -8.68 14.78
N LEU A 123 -10.87 -9.61 13.84
CA LEU A 123 -10.45 -9.36 12.47
C LEU A 123 -11.29 -8.26 11.80
N LEU A 124 -12.60 -8.24 12.04
CA LEU A 124 -13.47 -7.20 11.49
C LEU A 124 -13.08 -5.80 12.00
N THR A 125 -12.76 -5.66 13.28
CA THR A 125 -12.30 -4.40 13.86
C THR A 125 -11.00 -3.94 13.21
N VAL A 126 -10.03 -4.83 13.08
CA VAL A 126 -8.75 -4.53 12.40
C VAL A 126 -8.98 -4.10 10.96
N ALA A 127 -9.81 -4.84 10.21
CA ALA A 127 -10.11 -4.52 8.81
C ALA A 127 -10.80 -3.15 8.66
N THR A 128 -11.68 -2.79 9.58
CA THR A 128 -12.36 -1.49 9.58
C THR A 128 -11.37 -0.35 9.84
N ASP A 129 -10.51 -0.50 10.83
CA ASP A 129 -9.49 0.51 11.16
C ASP A 129 -8.48 0.65 10.01
N ALA A 130 -8.02 -0.45 9.47
CA ALA A 130 -7.10 -0.45 8.32
C ALA A 130 -7.72 0.18 7.07
N SER A 131 -8.99 -0.07 6.80
CA SER A 131 -9.71 0.55 5.67
C SER A 131 -9.75 2.07 5.80
N THR A 132 -9.91 2.60 6.99
CA THR A 132 -9.85 4.04 7.24
C THR A 132 -8.47 4.62 6.95
N GLY A 133 -7.41 3.96 7.42
CA GLY A 133 -6.03 4.38 7.14
C GLY A 133 -5.68 4.31 5.65
N THR A 134 -6.08 3.23 4.98
CA THR A 134 -5.84 3.05 3.54
C THR A 134 -6.60 4.11 2.71
N SER A 135 -7.81 4.46 3.12
CA SER A 135 -8.56 5.56 2.50
C SER A 135 -7.80 6.89 2.56
N ARG A 136 -7.15 7.18 3.67
CA ARG A 136 -6.29 8.37 3.82
C ARG A 136 -5.07 8.31 2.91
N GLN A 137 -4.42 7.15 2.81
CA GLN A 137 -3.31 6.95 1.87
C GLN A 137 -3.74 7.23 0.44
N LEU A 138 -4.85 6.66 -0.01
CA LEU A 138 -5.39 6.85 -1.37
C LEU A 138 -5.78 8.31 -1.63
N THR A 139 -6.41 8.97 -0.68
CA THR A 139 -6.80 10.37 -0.82
C THR A 139 -5.59 11.27 -0.98
N TRP A 140 -4.56 11.08 -0.18
CA TRP A 140 -3.34 11.87 -0.32
C TRP A 140 -2.65 11.61 -1.66
N LEU A 141 -2.48 10.36 -2.06
CA LEU A 141 -1.87 10.00 -3.34
C LEU A 141 -2.62 10.60 -4.53
N THR A 142 -3.95 10.52 -4.52
CA THR A 142 -4.80 11.11 -5.57
C THR A 142 -4.62 12.63 -5.64
N THR A 143 -4.65 13.29 -4.49
CA THR A 143 -4.50 14.75 -4.42
C THR A 143 -3.12 15.17 -4.92
N ARG A 144 -2.09 14.45 -4.51
CA ARG A 144 -0.71 14.77 -4.90
C ARG A 144 -0.43 14.51 -6.39
N MET A 145 -1.01 13.43 -6.95
CA MET A 145 -0.96 13.19 -8.40
C MET A 145 -1.59 14.32 -9.20
N LYS A 146 -2.75 14.80 -8.76
CA LYS A 146 -3.44 15.94 -9.40
C LYS A 146 -2.57 17.21 -9.39
N ALA A 147 -1.85 17.44 -8.30
CA ALA A 147 -0.93 18.57 -8.19
C ALA A 147 0.33 18.39 -9.05
N ALA A 148 0.85 17.18 -9.18
CA ALA A 148 2.05 16.88 -9.94
C ALA A 148 1.82 16.87 -11.47
N ALA A 149 0.63 16.47 -11.92
CA ALA A 149 0.35 16.21 -13.31
C ALA A 149 0.59 17.43 -14.25
N PRO A 150 0.14 18.66 -13.95
CA PRO A 150 0.40 19.80 -14.80
C PRO A 150 1.90 20.09 -14.98
N GLN A 151 2.66 20.00 -13.90
CA GLN A 151 4.11 20.23 -13.94
C GLN A 151 4.83 19.14 -14.75
N ALA A 152 4.42 17.89 -14.57
CA ALA A 152 5.06 16.76 -15.23
C ALA A 152 4.69 16.65 -16.71
N LEU A 153 3.46 17.01 -17.10
CA LEU A 153 2.92 16.72 -18.43
C LEU A 153 2.89 17.91 -19.39
N ILE A 154 2.89 19.14 -18.86
CA ILE A 154 2.64 20.35 -19.68
C ILE A 154 3.85 21.27 -19.68
N VAL A 155 4.59 21.38 -18.58
CA VAL A 155 5.76 22.26 -18.51
C VAL A 155 6.93 21.64 -19.26
N ASP A 156 7.45 22.36 -20.26
CA ASP A 156 8.64 21.92 -20.98
C ASP A 156 9.85 21.80 -20.04
N PRO A 157 10.65 20.75 -20.19
CA PRO A 157 11.89 20.64 -19.43
C PRO A 157 12.80 21.81 -19.76
N PRO A 158 13.55 22.35 -18.79
CA PRO A 158 14.47 23.45 -19.04
C PRO A 158 15.45 23.06 -20.14
N ILE A 159 15.58 23.92 -21.16
CA ILE A 159 16.53 23.73 -22.26
C ILE A 159 17.93 23.67 -21.63
N ARG A 160 18.57 22.51 -21.72
CA ARG A 160 20.00 22.42 -21.40
C ARG A 160 20.74 23.26 -22.44
N ARG A 161 21.21 24.44 -22.05
CA ARG A 161 22.16 25.16 -22.85
C ARG A 161 23.47 24.38 -22.91
N PRO A 162 24.08 24.22 -24.07
CA PRO A 162 25.34 23.53 -24.26
C PRO A 162 26.47 24.17 -23.43
#